data_d536a6a5053710a89afca78fc36fa1a9
#
_entry.id   d536a6a5053710a89afca78fc36fa1a9
#
_cell.length_a   1.000
_cell.length_b   1.000
_cell.length_c   1.000
_cell.angle_alpha   90.00
_cell.angle_beta   90.00
_cell.angle_gamma   90.00
#
_symmetry.space_group_name_H-M   'P 1'
#
loop_
_entity.id
_entity.type
_entity.pdbx_description
1 polymer ?
#
loop_
_entity_poly.entity_id
_entity_poly.type
_entity_poly.pdbx_seq_one_letter_code
_entity_poly.pdbx_strand_id
1 'polypeptide(L)'
;MKIALCFSGLAGGDKGKSGEGSPEGVLNVSYEYFKKHLLDINDIDIFVHSWSVDCEDQIKKLYNPKKSLFEEQIWWDRNPDRNFRKNNHYSKWYSMKKSIELKSQYEKENNITYDFVMNSRLDIAWQTDVDFSKHNADKFYVGNWNRRFYDKGREIKNRLYYNEKIKNYKEKLVGYPHNDEGFIDQWFFANSDNMNKFATLFDHIKEYDKLGK
;
A
#
# COMPACT_ATOMS: atom_id res chain seq x y z
N MET A 1 4.45 -20.26 10.97
CA MET A 1 4.04 -19.55 9.74
C MET A 1 4.96 -18.37 9.59
N LYS A 2 5.60 -18.21 8.43
CA LYS A 2 6.52 -17.11 8.13
C LYS A 2 5.82 -16.06 7.27
N ILE A 3 5.88 -14.81 7.67
CA ILE A 3 5.19 -13.71 7.00
C ILE A 3 6.20 -12.64 6.61
N ALA A 4 6.05 -12.12 5.39
CA ALA A 4 6.80 -10.96 4.92
C ALA A 4 5.89 -9.74 4.76
N LEU A 5 6.30 -8.60 5.30
CA LEU A 5 5.67 -7.31 5.06
C LEU A 5 6.59 -6.46 4.18
N CYS A 6 6.15 -6.22 2.95
CA CYS A 6 6.85 -5.45 1.93
C CYS A 6 6.29 -4.04 1.85
N PHE A 7 6.93 -3.08 2.46
CA PHE A 7 6.54 -1.67 2.32
C PHE A 7 7.00 -1.08 1.00
N SER A 8 6.16 -0.23 0.41
CA SER A 8 6.46 0.41 -0.87
C SER A 8 5.93 1.85 -0.94
N GLY A 9 6.68 2.73 -1.63
CA GLY A 9 6.26 4.10 -1.92
C GLY A 9 6.90 5.16 -1.04
N LEU A 10 6.20 6.27 -0.88
CA LEU A 10 6.60 7.39 -0.04
C LEU A 10 6.18 7.16 1.42
N ALA A 11 6.92 7.78 2.34
CA ALA A 11 6.58 7.82 3.76
C ALA A 11 5.30 8.63 4.08
N GLY A 12 4.82 9.41 3.11
CA GLY A 12 3.67 10.30 3.25
C GLY A 12 4.02 11.68 3.79
N GLY A 13 3.02 12.53 3.92
CA GLY A 13 3.15 13.82 4.62
C GLY A 13 3.90 14.94 3.89
N ASP A 14 4.36 14.78 2.65
CA ASP A 14 5.10 15.85 1.97
C ASP A 14 4.21 16.66 1.02
N LYS A 15 4.32 17.98 1.13
CA LYS A 15 3.85 19.00 0.17
C LYS A 15 2.43 18.82 -0.39
N GLY A 16 1.50 18.45 0.47
CA GLY A 16 0.07 18.58 0.15
C GLY A 16 -0.54 17.44 -0.66
N LYS A 17 0.08 16.27 -0.73
CA LYS A 17 -0.46 15.16 -1.53
C LYS A 17 -1.38 14.20 -0.81
N SER A 18 -1.34 14.05 0.47
CA SER A 18 -2.29 13.22 1.23
C SER A 18 -1.92 13.11 2.69
N GLY A 19 -1.94 14.19 3.37
CA GLY A 19 -1.72 14.22 4.78
C GLY A 19 -1.10 15.54 5.18
N GLU A 20 -1.77 16.23 6.07
CA GLU A 20 -1.17 17.31 6.82
C GLU A 20 -0.16 16.68 7.76
N GLY A 21 1.04 17.18 7.79
CA GLY A 21 2.08 16.75 8.71
C GLY A 21 3.42 16.43 8.04
N SER A 22 4.45 16.34 8.86
CA SER A 22 5.77 15.93 8.39
C SER A 22 5.79 14.43 8.08
N PRO A 23 6.62 13.97 7.14
CA PRO A 23 6.83 12.55 6.88
C PRO A 23 7.17 11.76 8.15
N GLU A 24 7.95 12.36 9.05
CA GLU A 24 8.30 11.79 10.35
C GLU A 24 7.07 11.55 11.23
N GLY A 25 6.16 12.51 11.31
CA GLY A 25 4.91 12.37 12.08
C GLY A 25 4.01 11.28 11.52
N VAL A 26 3.88 11.22 10.19
CA VAL A 26 3.10 10.18 9.50
C VAL A 26 3.69 8.80 9.77
N LEU A 27 5.00 8.64 9.68
CA LEU A 27 5.69 7.36 9.93
C LEU A 27 5.49 6.88 11.37
N ASN A 28 5.61 7.78 12.36
CA ASN A 28 5.41 7.42 13.76
C ASN A 28 3.97 6.94 14.01
N VAL A 29 2.97 7.68 13.53
CA VAL A 29 1.56 7.28 13.67
C VAL A 29 1.30 5.96 12.95
N SER A 30 1.75 5.82 11.71
CA SER A 30 1.59 4.60 10.94
C SER A 30 2.23 3.40 11.63
N TYR A 31 3.46 3.57 12.14
CA TYR A 31 4.17 2.52 12.87
C TYR A 31 3.39 2.01 14.09
N GLU A 32 2.84 2.90 14.91
CA GLU A 32 2.05 2.51 16.09
C GLU A 32 0.86 1.63 15.72
N TYR A 33 0.18 1.97 14.61
CA TYR A 33 -0.94 1.18 14.10
C TYR A 33 -0.48 -0.15 13.49
N PHE A 34 0.59 -0.17 12.70
CA PHE A 34 1.17 -1.41 12.19
C PHE A 34 1.65 -2.30 13.33
N LYS A 35 2.34 -1.72 14.30
CA LYS A 35 2.82 -2.46 15.47
C LYS A 35 1.66 -3.15 16.18
N LYS A 36 0.65 -2.39 16.56
CA LYS A 36 -0.51 -2.89 17.30
C LYS A 36 -1.31 -3.95 16.56
N HIS A 37 -1.56 -3.75 15.28
CA HIS A 37 -2.55 -4.52 14.53
C HIS A 37 -1.96 -5.58 13.59
N LEU A 38 -0.63 -5.59 13.38
CA LEU A 38 0.05 -6.56 12.55
C LEU A 38 1.27 -7.17 13.25
N LEU A 39 2.23 -6.34 13.71
CA LEU A 39 3.54 -6.82 14.14
C LEU A 39 3.49 -7.52 15.50
N ASP A 40 2.69 -7.02 16.44
CA ASP A 40 2.53 -7.65 17.77
C ASP A 40 1.69 -8.95 17.73
N ILE A 41 0.99 -9.20 16.60
CA ILE A 41 0.11 -10.36 16.43
C ILE A 41 0.80 -11.49 15.66
N ASN A 42 1.74 -11.15 14.77
CA ASN A 42 2.35 -12.10 13.86
C ASN A 42 3.88 -12.00 13.91
N ASP A 43 4.57 -13.10 13.58
CA ASP A 43 6.02 -13.10 13.35
C ASP A 43 6.31 -12.66 11.92
N ILE A 44 6.75 -11.41 11.76
CA ILE A 44 6.86 -10.74 10.45
C ILE A 44 8.29 -10.27 10.19
N ASP A 45 8.85 -10.69 9.06
CA ASP A 45 10.04 -10.09 8.47
C ASP A 45 9.65 -8.92 7.57
N ILE A 46 10.38 -7.80 7.65
CA ILE A 46 10.06 -6.56 6.96
C ILE A 46 11.04 -6.29 5.82
N PHE A 47 10.51 -5.83 4.69
CA PHE A 47 11.23 -5.41 3.49
C PHE A 47 10.74 -4.03 3.06
N VAL A 48 11.64 -3.15 2.66
CA VAL A 48 11.27 -1.76 2.34
C VAL A 48 11.87 -1.34 1.03
N HIS A 49 11.05 -0.84 0.14
CA HIS A 49 11.47 0.05 -0.93
C HIS A 49 10.79 1.40 -0.76
N SER A 50 11.55 2.49 -0.65
CA SER A 50 10.97 3.82 -0.46
C SER A 50 11.67 4.88 -1.31
N TRP A 51 10.87 5.82 -1.80
CA TRP A 51 11.28 7.06 -2.44
C TRP A 51 11.67 8.15 -1.44
N SER A 52 11.40 7.95 -0.14
CA SER A 52 11.69 8.91 0.92
C SER A 52 13.09 8.66 1.47
N VAL A 53 14.11 9.06 0.72
CA VAL A 53 15.53 8.90 1.10
C VAL A 53 15.81 9.62 2.41
N ASP A 54 15.25 10.81 2.60
CA ASP A 54 15.43 11.60 3.84
C ASP A 54 14.86 10.93 5.10
N CYS A 55 14.01 9.92 4.93
CA CYS A 55 13.40 9.17 6.03
C CYS A 55 14.05 7.80 6.27
N GLU A 56 15.12 7.47 5.57
CA GLU A 56 15.77 6.14 5.61
C GLU A 56 16.10 5.70 7.03
N ASP A 57 16.80 6.54 7.79
CA ASP A 57 17.24 6.22 9.15
C ASP A 57 16.05 6.00 10.09
N GLN A 58 15.01 6.83 9.96
CA GLN A 58 13.80 6.67 10.77
C GLN A 58 13.07 5.38 10.42
N ILE A 59 12.88 5.07 9.13
CA ILE A 59 12.22 3.85 8.70
C ILE A 59 12.98 2.62 9.18
N LYS A 60 14.32 2.62 9.05
CA LYS A 60 15.16 1.53 9.54
C LYS A 60 15.07 1.37 11.06
N LYS A 61 15.06 2.47 11.80
CA LYS A 61 14.92 2.48 13.26
C LYS A 61 13.57 1.91 13.72
N LEU A 62 12.47 2.30 13.08
CA LEU A 62 11.13 1.87 13.45
C LEU A 62 10.86 0.42 13.08
N TYR A 63 11.20 0.03 11.86
CA TYR A 63 10.76 -1.24 11.29
C TYR A 63 11.84 -2.33 11.25
N ASN A 64 13.12 -2.00 11.47
CA ASN A 64 14.25 -2.93 11.42
C ASN A 64 14.20 -3.93 10.25
N PRO A 65 14.16 -3.47 8.99
CA PRO A 65 13.94 -4.33 7.84
C PRO A 65 15.09 -5.30 7.59
N LYS A 66 14.77 -6.53 7.15
CA LYS A 66 15.77 -7.53 6.71
C LYS A 66 16.54 -7.06 5.48
N LYS A 67 15.83 -6.40 4.56
CA LYS A 67 16.43 -5.71 3.40
C LYS A 67 15.66 -4.42 3.11
N SER A 68 16.37 -3.41 2.65
CA SER A 68 15.77 -2.14 2.24
C SER A 68 16.52 -1.52 1.06
N LEU A 69 15.81 -0.75 0.27
CA LEU A 69 16.33 0.07 -0.82
C LEU A 69 15.64 1.43 -0.77
N PHE A 70 16.43 2.48 -0.67
CA PHE A 70 15.98 3.87 -0.72
C PHE A 70 16.61 4.53 -1.93
N GLU A 71 15.82 5.14 -2.77
CA GLU A 71 16.29 5.80 -3.99
C GLU A 71 15.41 7.01 -4.33
N GLU A 72 16.00 7.97 -5.05
CA GLU A 72 15.27 9.13 -5.55
C GLU A 72 14.14 8.70 -6.50
N GLN A 73 13.01 9.42 -6.40
CA GLN A 73 11.83 9.08 -7.19
C GLN A 73 12.11 9.22 -8.69
N ILE A 74 11.89 8.15 -9.44
CA ILE A 74 12.02 8.13 -10.89
C ILE A 74 10.80 8.83 -11.52
N TRP A 75 11.07 9.69 -12.48
CA TRP A 75 10.05 10.35 -13.31
C TRP A 75 10.02 9.72 -14.69
N TRP A 76 8.97 8.96 -14.98
CA TRP A 76 8.79 8.27 -16.28
C TRP A 76 8.26 9.19 -17.38
N ASP A 77 7.57 10.26 -17.02
CA ASP A 77 7.10 11.29 -17.95
C ASP A 77 7.56 12.67 -17.44
N ARG A 78 8.39 13.34 -18.23
CA ARG A 78 8.96 14.64 -17.89
C ARG A 78 8.01 15.82 -18.17
N ASN A 79 6.80 15.55 -18.69
CA ASN A 79 5.80 16.58 -18.89
C ASN A 79 4.86 16.66 -17.67
N PRO A 80 5.12 17.55 -16.70
CA PRO A 80 4.36 17.63 -15.46
C PRO A 80 2.89 18.01 -15.68
N ASP A 81 2.58 18.71 -16.77
CA ASP A 81 1.24 19.26 -17.01
C ASP A 81 0.24 18.21 -17.53
N ARG A 82 0.71 17.10 -18.05
CA ARG A 82 -0.16 16.10 -18.68
C ARG A 82 -0.35 14.80 -17.91
N ASN A 83 0.60 14.34 -17.11
CA ASN A 83 0.59 12.95 -16.67
C ASN A 83 1.09 12.69 -15.24
N PHE A 84 0.72 13.54 -14.30
CA PHE A 84 0.99 13.31 -12.89
C PHE A 84 0.45 11.94 -12.41
N ARG A 85 -0.74 11.54 -12.90
CA ARG A 85 -1.32 10.23 -12.60
C ARG A 85 -0.46 9.10 -13.16
N LYS A 86 0.07 9.23 -14.36
CA LYS A 86 0.95 8.23 -14.98
C LYS A 86 2.19 7.99 -14.12
N ASN A 87 2.90 9.06 -13.75
CA ASN A 87 4.06 8.95 -12.88
C ASN A 87 3.72 8.28 -11.54
N ASN A 88 2.58 8.61 -10.93
CA ASN A 88 2.14 7.96 -9.69
C ASN A 88 1.88 6.46 -9.88
N HIS A 89 1.25 6.05 -10.98
CA HIS A 89 1.05 4.65 -11.30
C HIS A 89 2.37 3.90 -11.45
N TYR A 90 3.28 4.43 -12.27
CA TYR A 90 4.58 3.81 -12.47
C TYR A 90 5.38 3.75 -11.17
N SER A 91 5.46 4.83 -10.41
CA SER A 91 6.13 4.88 -9.11
C SER A 91 5.57 3.84 -8.14
N LYS A 92 4.24 3.72 -8.08
CA LYS A 92 3.56 2.74 -7.20
C LYS A 92 3.97 1.32 -7.53
N TRP A 93 3.77 0.91 -8.78
CA TRP A 93 4.00 -0.47 -9.18
C TRP A 93 5.48 -0.85 -9.23
N TYR A 94 6.35 0.08 -9.61
CA TYR A 94 7.80 -0.09 -9.51
C TYR A 94 8.23 -0.32 -8.05
N SER A 95 7.82 0.55 -7.16
CA SER A 95 8.18 0.46 -5.75
C SER A 95 7.68 -0.85 -5.12
N MET A 96 6.46 -1.27 -5.43
CA MET A 96 5.92 -2.57 -5.01
C MET A 96 6.80 -3.72 -5.54
N LYS A 97 7.12 -3.72 -6.84
CA LYS A 97 7.99 -4.74 -7.44
C LYS A 97 9.32 -4.80 -6.71
N LYS A 98 9.97 -3.65 -6.45
CA LYS A 98 11.26 -3.58 -5.75
C LYS A 98 11.19 -4.16 -4.34
N SER A 99 10.17 -3.82 -3.57
CA SER A 99 10.03 -4.35 -2.20
C SER A 99 9.84 -5.89 -2.20
N ILE A 100 9.10 -6.43 -3.17
CA ILE A 100 8.91 -7.88 -3.32
C ILE A 100 10.19 -8.55 -3.85
N GLU A 101 10.95 -7.90 -4.73
CA GLU A 101 12.26 -8.41 -5.17
C GLU A 101 13.25 -8.55 -4.00
N LEU A 102 13.30 -7.57 -3.09
CA LEU A 102 14.12 -7.63 -1.87
C LEU A 102 13.74 -8.84 -0.99
N LYS A 103 12.44 -9.08 -0.82
CA LYS A 103 11.92 -10.25 -0.13
C LYS A 103 12.35 -11.55 -0.82
N SER A 104 12.21 -11.62 -2.16
CA SER A 104 12.56 -12.81 -2.93
C SER A 104 14.06 -13.10 -2.92
N GLN A 105 14.90 -12.07 -2.89
CA GLN A 105 16.34 -12.23 -2.71
C GLN A 105 16.63 -12.81 -1.34
N TYR A 106 15.99 -12.31 -0.28
CA TYR A 106 16.18 -12.82 1.07
C TYR A 106 15.72 -14.28 1.21
N GLU A 107 14.58 -14.65 0.61
CA GLU A 107 14.12 -16.05 0.54
C GLU A 107 15.20 -16.96 -0.05
N LYS A 108 15.76 -16.55 -1.19
CA LYS A 108 16.79 -17.32 -1.90
C LYS A 108 18.10 -17.44 -1.09
N GLU A 109 18.55 -16.35 -0.48
CA GLU A 109 19.78 -16.32 0.31
C GLU A 109 19.70 -17.17 1.58
N ASN A 110 18.50 -17.27 2.16
CA ASN A 110 18.28 -17.99 3.42
C ASN A 110 17.61 -19.37 3.23
N ASN A 111 17.34 -19.77 1.98
CA ASN A 111 16.64 -21.02 1.65
C ASN A 111 15.30 -21.15 2.41
N ILE A 112 14.49 -20.11 2.38
CA ILE A 112 13.16 -20.07 3.02
C ILE A 112 12.10 -19.64 2.00
N THR A 113 10.84 -19.86 2.35
CA THR A 113 9.68 -19.31 1.63
C THR A 113 8.70 -18.76 2.66
N TYR A 114 8.13 -17.58 2.38
CA TYR A 114 7.09 -16.99 3.20
C TYR A 114 5.73 -17.59 2.85
N ASP A 115 4.97 -17.97 3.90
CA ASP A 115 3.59 -18.46 3.75
C ASP A 115 2.67 -17.35 3.25
N PHE A 116 2.85 -16.13 3.78
CA PHE A 116 2.18 -14.92 3.32
C PHE A 116 3.17 -13.80 3.05
N VAL A 117 2.87 -13.04 2.02
CA VAL A 117 3.57 -11.80 1.67
C VAL A 117 2.54 -10.71 1.55
N MET A 118 2.67 -9.66 2.34
CA MET A 118 1.84 -8.48 2.30
C MET A 118 2.62 -7.32 1.70
N ASN A 119 2.08 -6.67 0.67
CA ASN A 119 2.55 -5.35 0.26
C ASN A 119 1.64 -4.28 0.86
N SER A 120 2.23 -3.24 1.40
CA SER A 120 1.51 -2.10 1.96
C SER A 120 2.28 -0.80 1.77
N ARG A 121 1.56 0.33 1.85
CA ARG A 121 2.17 1.66 1.93
C ARG A 121 2.64 1.93 3.36
N LEU A 122 3.62 2.82 3.49
CA LEU A 122 4.13 3.27 4.80
C LEU A 122 3.20 4.24 5.53
N ASP A 123 2.27 4.89 4.82
CA ASP A 123 1.40 5.96 5.34
C ASP A 123 -0.02 5.49 5.67
N ILE A 124 -0.19 4.21 5.98
CA ILE A 124 -1.49 3.62 6.35
C ILE A 124 -1.56 3.46 7.86
N ALA A 125 -2.66 3.89 8.46
CA ALA A 125 -3.02 3.55 9.83
C ALA A 125 -4.00 2.37 9.85
N TRP A 126 -3.52 1.18 10.18
CA TRP A 126 -4.35 -0.02 10.35
C TRP A 126 -5.23 0.10 11.58
N GLN A 127 -6.52 -0.19 11.43
CA GLN A 127 -7.48 -0.08 12.52
C GLN A 127 -8.10 -1.41 12.94
N THR A 128 -7.66 -2.51 12.33
CA THR A 128 -8.22 -3.85 12.58
C THR A 128 -7.08 -4.85 12.60
N ASP A 129 -7.13 -5.77 13.55
CA ASP A 129 -6.14 -6.84 13.66
C ASP A 129 -6.14 -7.72 12.42
N VAL A 130 -4.95 -8.02 11.92
CA VAL A 130 -4.73 -8.96 10.82
C VAL A 130 -3.95 -10.15 11.38
N ASP A 131 -4.64 -11.22 11.64
CA ASP A 131 -4.08 -12.51 12.06
C ASP A 131 -4.02 -13.42 10.83
N PHE A 132 -2.83 -13.59 10.26
CA PHE A 132 -2.64 -14.36 9.04
C PHE A 132 -2.99 -15.85 9.22
N SER A 133 -2.99 -16.38 10.46
CA SER A 133 -3.39 -17.77 10.72
C SER A 133 -4.85 -18.06 10.38
N LYS A 134 -5.68 -17.02 10.30
CA LYS A 134 -7.10 -17.11 9.95
C LYS A 134 -7.38 -16.98 8.45
N HIS A 135 -6.33 -16.86 7.63
CA HIS A 135 -6.46 -16.64 6.20
C HIS A 135 -6.01 -17.86 5.40
N ASN A 136 -6.59 -18.04 4.22
CA ASN A 136 -6.21 -19.10 3.30
C ASN A 136 -5.10 -18.59 2.35
N ALA A 137 -3.92 -19.21 2.39
CA ALA A 137 -2.78 -18.82 1.56
C ALA A 137 -2.99 -19.00 0.05
N ASP A 138 -3.96 -19.83 -0.37
CA ASP A 138 -4.29 -20.00 -1.79
C ASP A 138 -5.11 -18.83 -2.37
N LYS A 139 -5.54 -17.91 -1.53
CA LYS A 139 -6.32 -16.76 -1.95
C LYS A 139 -5.47 -15.50 -2.04
N PHE A 140 -5.90 -14.59 -2.92
CA PHE A 140 -5.36 -13.23 -3.03
C PHE A 140 -6.31 -12.24 -2.35
N TYR A 141 -5.80 -11.48 -1.41
CA TYR A 141 -6.58 -10.55 -0.58
C TYR A 141 -6.27 -9.11 -0.98
N VAL A 142 -7.32 -8.32 -1.12
CA VAL A 142 -7.26 -6.91 -1.51
C VAL A 142 -8.24 -6.08 -0.69
N GLY A 143 -7.93 -4.80 -0.50
CA GLY A 143 -8.89 -3.87 0.06
C GLY A 143 -10.06 -3.63 -0.88
N ASN A 144 -11.28 -3.68 -0.34
CA ASN A 144 -12.45 -3.33 -1.12
C ASN A 144 -12.42 -1.84 -1.49
N TRP A 145 -12.89 -1.51 -2.72
CA TRP A 145 -12.95 -0.12 -3.15
C TRP A 145 -13.81 0.71 -2.20
N ASN A 146 -13.33 1.90 -1.81
CA ASN A 146 -14.11 2.82 -0.97
C ASN A 146 -15.24 3.43 -1.80
N ARG A 147 -16.48 3.07 -1.45
CA ARG A 147 -17.64 3.79 -1.94
C ARG A 147 -17.56 5.23 -1.46
N ARG A 148 -17.74 6.17 -2.36
CA ARG A 148 -17.87 7.58 -2.00
C ARG A 148 -19.34 7.87 -1.67
N PHE A 149 -19.55 8.53 -0.57
CA PHE A 149 -20.87 8.91 -0.11
C PHE A 149 -21.07 10.41 -0.30
N TYR A 150 -22.28 10.79 -0.65
CA TYR A 150 -22.66 12.18 -0.81
C TYR A 150 -23.80 12.53 0.13
N ASP A 151 -23.67 13.63 0.88
CA ASP A 151 -24.75 14.26 1.63
C ASP A 151 -25.10 15.59 0.96
N LYS A 152 -26.35 15.75 0.53
CA LYS A 152 -26.85 16.97 -0.14
C LYS A 152 -25.96 17.45 -1.30
N GLY A 153 -25.43 16.52 -2.07
CA GLY A 153 -24.55 16.82 -3.20
C GLY A 153 -23.09 17.11 -2.84
N ARG A 154 -22.71 16.97 -1.56
CA ARG A 154 -21.31 17.11 -1.11
C ARG A 154 -20.70 15.75 -0.81
N GLU A 155 -19.49 15.53 -1.31
CA GLU A 155 -18.74 14.31 -1.02
C GLU A 155 -18.41 14.25 0.49
N ILE A 156 -18.79 13.14 1.14
CA ILE A 156 -18.40 12.88 2.52
C ILE A 156 -17.08 12.10 2.47
N LYS A 157 -15.98 12.76 2.79
CA LYS A 157 -14.64 12.19 2.72
C LYS A 157 -14.27 11.32 3.91
N ASN A 158 -15.06 11.29 4.98
CA ASN A 158 -14.69 10.61 6.22
C ASN A 158 -15.71 9.52 6.61
N ARG A 159 -15.26 8.26 6.60
CA ARG A 159 -16.07 7.09 6.96
C ARG A 159 -16.58 7.10 8.41
N LEU A 160 -15.83 7.67 9.35
CA LEU A 160 -16.28 7.79 10.75
C LEU A 160 -17.43 8.78 10.88
N TYR A 161 -17.43 9.82 10.07
CA TYR A 161 -18.54 10.78 9.98
C TYR A 161 -19.80 10.14 9.39
N TYR A 162 -19.61 9.08 8.60
CA TYR A 162 -20.66 8.31 7.97
C TYR A 162 -21.55 7.56 8.98
N ASN A 163 -20.96 6.88 9.95
CA ASN A 163 -21.70 5.98 10.83
C ASN A 163 -22.67 6.70 11.77
N GLU A 164 -22.43 7.94 12.15
CA GLU A 164 -23.28 8.67 13.08
C GLU A 164 -24.35 9.54 12.41
N LYS A 165 -24.01 10.20 11.29
CA LYS A 165 -24.92 11.12 10.61
C LYS A 165 -25.77 10.49 9.51
N ILE A 166 -25.37 9.39 8.92
CA ILE A 166 -26.05 8.79 7.76
C ILE A 166 -27.08 7.74 8.15
N LYS A 167 -27.13 7.30 9.40
CA LYS A 167 -28.24 6.44 9.90
C LYS A 167 -29.64 6.98 9.61
N ASN A 168 -29.75 8.28 9.31
CA ASN A 168 -31.03 8.96 9.09
C ASN A 168 -31.27 9.43 7.65
N TYR A 169 -30.34 9.15 6.70
CA TYR A 169 -30.52 9.55 5.30
C TYR A 169 -30.79 8.32 4.44
N LYS A 170 -31.85 8.37 3.63
CA LYS A 170 -32.06 7.41 2.52
C LYS A 170 -30.91 7.59 1.55
N GLU A 171 -30.00 6.65 1.57
CA GLU A 171 -28.76 6.67 0.84
C GLU A 171 -28.99 6.73 -0.67
N LYS A 172 -28.62 7.81 -1.30
CA LYS A 172 -28.19 7.76 -2.69
C LYS A 172 -26.71 7.52 -2.70
N LEU A 173 -26.30 6.26 -2.84
CA LEU A 173 -24.96 5.91 -3.26
C LEU A 173 -24.74 6.46 -4.66
N VAL A 174 -24.20 7.66 -4.75
CA VAL A 174 -23.74 8.19 -6.03
C VAL A 174 -22.28 7.75 -6.16
N GLY A 175 -22.08 6.52 -6.63
CA GLY A 175 -20.79 6.01 -6.97
C GLY A 175 -20.30 6.56 -8.31
N TYR A 176 -18.99 6.70 -8.50
CA TYR A 176 -18.44 6.72 -9.85
C TYR A 176 -18.80 5.39 -10.52
N PRO A 177 -18.97 5.35 -11.86
CA PRO A 177 -19.43 4.15 -12.58
C PRO A 177 -18.66 2.86 -12.31
N HIS A 178 -17.47 2.92 -11.70
CA HIS A 178 -16.59 1.78 -11.39
C HIS A 178 -16.40 1.53 -9.90
N ASN A 179 -17.19 2.13 -9.01
CA ASN A 179 -17.00 2.00 -7.57
C ASN A 179 -17.27 0.59 -7.02
N ASP A 180 -17.95 -0.25 -7.79
CA ASP A 180 -18.26 -1.63 -7.41
C ASP A 180 -17.36 -2.66 -8.11
N GLU A 181 -16.46 -2.22 -9.01
CA GLU A 181 -15.67 -3.09 -9.90
C GLU A 181 -14.16 -3.01 -9.65
N GLY A 182 -13.71 -2.50 -8.53
CA GLY A 182 -12.30 -2.29 -8.26
C GLY A 182 -11.89 -2.63 -6.84
N PHE A 183 -10.60 -2.50 -6.62
CA PHE A 183 -9.99 -2.65 -5.32
C PHE A 183 -9.09 -1.46 -4.99
N ILE A 184 -8.86 -1.25 -3.71
CA ILE A 184 -7.94 -0.21 -3.23
C ILE A 184 -6.51 -0.70 -3.44
N ASP A 185 -5.67 0.15 -4.01
CA ASP A 185 -4.26 -0.14 -4.26
C ASP A 185 -3.32 0.12 -3.07
N GLN A 186 -3.86 0.23 -1.87
CA GLN A 186 -3.09 0.57 -0.68
C GLN A 186 -2.35 -0.61 -0.08
N TRP A 187 -2.94 -1.81 -0.20
CA TRP A 187 -2.37 -3.04 0.31
C TRP A 187 -2.90 -4.27 -0.42
N PHE A 188 -2.08 -5.30 -0.46
CA PHE A 188 -2.39 -6.63 -1.02
C PHE A 188 -1.69 -7.68 -0.19
N PHE A 189 -2.27 -8.87 -0.06
CA PHE A 189 -1.52 -10.01 0.43
C PHE A 189 -1.99 -11.34 -0.16
N ALA A 190 -1.04 -12.25 -0.33
CA ALA A 190 -1.24 -13.63 -0.77
C ALA A 190 -0.02 -14.48 -0.34
N ASN A 191 0.06 -15.73 -0.80
CA ASN A 191 1.29 -16.49 -0.68
C ASN A 191 2.44 -15.88 -1.52
N SER A 192 3.67 -16.32 -1.25
CA SER A 192 4.87 -15.77 -1.90
C SER A 192 4.80 -15.85 -3.43
N ASP A 193 4.37 -16.99 -3.99
CA ASP A 193 4.29 -17.18 -5.45
C ASP A 193 3.32 -16.23 -6.11
N ASN A 194 2.13 -16.06 -5.54
CA ASN A 194 1.12 -15.15 -6.07
C ASN A 194 1.57 -13.69 -6.00
N MET A 195 2.24 -13.29 -4.92
CA MET A 195 2.78 -11.94 -4.81
C MET A 195 3.96 -11.71 -5.75
N ASN A 196 4.82 -12.71 -5.98
CA ASN A 196 5.88 -12.62 -6.99
C ASN A 196 5.30 -12.44 -8.41
N LYS A 197 4.26 -13.20 -8.75
CA LYS A 197 3.54 -13.03 -10.03
C LYS A 197 2.88 -11.65 -10.13
N PHE A 198 2.24 -11.19 -9.06
CA PHE A 198 1.60 -9.88 -9.04
C PHE A 198 2.61 -8.73 -9.20
N ALA A 199 3.81 -8.87 -8.66
CA ALA A 199 4.88 -7.88 -8.81
C ALA A 199 5.31 -7.66 -10.28
N THR A 200 5.13 -8.66 -11.16
CA THR A 200 5.44 -8.52 -12.60
C THR A 200 4.49 -7.55 -13.32
N LEU A 201 3.41 -7.11 -12.69
CA LEU A 201 2.48 -6.13 -13.26
C LEU A 201 3.21 -4.87 -13.75
N PHE A 202 4.26 -4.42 -13.05
CA PHE A 202 5.05 -3.27 -13.48
C PHE A 202 5.68 -3.46 -14.87
N ASP A 203 6.09 -4.67 -15.21
CA ASP A 203 6.76 -4.96 -16.49
C ASP A 203 5.79 -4.81 -17.66
N HIS A 204 4.50 -5.02 -17.42
CA HIS A 204 3.43 -4.93 -18.41
C HIS A 204 2.71 -3.59 -18.45
N ILE A 205 2.98 -2.70 -17.50
CA ILE A 205 2.22 -1.44 -17.38
C ILE A 205 2.37 -0.54 -18.63
N LYS A 206 3.54 -0.57 -19.28
CA LYS A 206 3.77 0.17 -20.53
C LYS A 206 2.95 -0.37 -21.71
N GLU A 207 2.67 -1.64 -21.69
CA GLU A 207 1.83 -2.29 -22.72
C GLU A 207 0.37 -1.92 -22.52
N TYR A 208 -0.10 -1.92 -21.27
CA TYR A 208 -1.45 -1.49 -20.91
C TYR A 208 -1.68 -0.01 -21.24
N ASP A 209 -0.70 0.86 -20.98
CA ASP A 209 -0.74 2.27 -21.34
C ASP A 209 -0.95 2.49 -22.87
N LYS A 210 -0.26 1.71 -23.71
CA LYS A 210 -0.41 1.79 -25.16
C LYS A 210 -1.80 1.34 -25.64
N LEU A 211 -2.45 0.46 -24.89
CA LEU A 211 -3.80 -0.02 -25.19
C LEU A 211 -4.89 0.92 -24.67
N GLY A 212 -4.54 2.05 -23.99
CA GLY A 212 -5.48 2.99 -23.42
C GLY A 212 -6.32 2.40 -22.28
N LYS A 213 -5.79 1.37 -21.60
CA LYS A 213 -6.46 0.64 -20.53
C LYS A 213 -5.95 1.03 -19.16
#